data_99cf5a5b18bfdb0818d57b7d58f47de6
#
_entry.id   99cf5a5b18bfdb0818d57b7d58f47de6
#
_cell.length_a   1.000
_cell.length_b   1.000
_cell.length_c   1.000
_cell.angle_alpha   90.00
_cell.angle_beta   90.00
_cell.angle_gamma   90.00
#
_symmetry.space_group_name_H-M   'P 1'
#
loop_
_entity.id
_entity.type
_entity.pdbx_description
1 polymer ?
#
loop_
_entity_poly.entity_id
_entity_poly.type
_entity_poly.pdbx_seq_one_letter_code
_entity_poly.pdbx_strand_id
1 'polypeptide(L)'
;DDKGSWIEKARYRRDNRSWLRKSQRIAVRVLSVLNEKGMQQKELAEAMDVSPQQVSKIVKGKQNLTLETISKLESVLGVKLFEVPVPQFEMNVERKKVRANLSKEKSTSVKSRKDLSEMNMQLWTPSQDEELAA
;
A
#
# COMPACT_ATOMS: atom_id res chain seq x y z
N ASP A 1 21.34 17.78 -40.86
CA ASP A 1 20.81 18.98 -40.20
C ASP A 1 20.38 18.72 -38.74
N ASP A 2 21.41 18.62 -37.84
CA ASP A 2 21.17 18.38 -36.41
C ASP A 2 20.51 19.56 -35.67
N LYS A 3 20.53 20.77 -36.25
CA LYS A 3 19.99 21.96 -35.60
C LYS A 3 18.46 21.94 -35.45
N GLY A 4 17.72 21.30 -36.36
CA GLY A 4 16.27 21.13 -36.24
C GLY A 4 15.86 20.13 -35.18
N SER A 5 16.56 19.01 -35.09
CA SER A 5 16.26 17.89 -34.19
C SER A 5 16.34 18.26 -32.69
N TRP A 6 17.33 19.07 -32.27
CA TRP A 6 17.44 19.45 -30.87
C TRP A 6 16.38 20.48 -30.45
N ILE A 7 15.97 21.37 -31.35
CA ILE A 7 14.89 22.33 -31.11
C ILE A 7 13.55 21.61 -30.95
N GLU A 8 13.27 20.63 -31.79
CA GLU A 8 12.08 19.79 -31.68
C GLU A 8 12.06 18.99 -30.37
N LYS A 9 13.17 18.39 -30.00
CA LYS A 9 13.33 17.69 -28.72
C LYS A 9 13.19 18.63 -27.53
N ALA A 10 13.65 19.87 -27.63
CA ALA A 10 13.51 20.88 -26.58
C ALA A 10 12.03 21.33 -26.45
N ARG A 11 11.35 21.56 -27.57
CA ARG A 11 9.90 21.86 -27.58
C ARG A 11 9.10 20.72 -26.99
N TYR A 12 9.32 19.51 -27.45
CA TYR A 12 8.66 18.32 -26.90
C TYR A 12 8.82 18.19 -25.39
N ARG A 13 10.06 18.37 -24.88
CA ARG A 13 10.33 18.34 -23.43
C ARG A 13 9.63 19.46 -22.67
N ARG A 14 9.53 20.65 -23.26
CA ARG A 14 8.84 21.78 -22.67
C ARG A 14 7.33 21.53 -22.59
N ASP A 15 6.75 21.07 -23.68
CA ASP A 15 5.29 20.86 -23.79
C ASP A 15 4.83 19.67 -22.94
N ASN A 16 5.70 18.68 -22.75
CA ASN A 16 5.43 17.46 -21.96
C ASN A 16 6.06 17.47 -20.57
N ARG A 17 6.51 18.63 -20.11
CA ARG A 17 7.28 18.76 -18.86
C ARG A 17 6.55 18.23 -17.62
N SER A 18 5.25 18.36 -17.54
CA SER A 18 4.46 17.98 -16.38
C SER A 18 4.49 16.47 -16.11
N TRP A 19 4.20 15.66 -17.11
CA TRP A 19 4.22 14.21 -16.97
C TRP A 19 5.63 13.62 -17.01
N LEU A 20 6.56 14.23 -17.80
CA LEU A 20 7.97 13.80 -17.82
C LEU A 20 8.61 13.91 -16.44
N ARG A 21 8.36 14.99 -15.70
CA ARG A 21 8.85 15.14 -14.32
C ARG A 21 8.30 14.05 -13.38
N LYS A 22 7.03 13.70 -13.53
CA LYS A 22 6.43 12.61 -12.74
C LYS A 22 7.06 11.27 -13.09
N SER A 23 7.21 10.98 -14.37
CA SER A 23 7.88 9.76 -14.84
C SER A 23 9.33 9.66 -14.35
N GLN A 24 10.08 10.74 -14.37
CA GLN A 24 11.46 10.79 -13.85
C GLN A 24 11.51 10.53 -12.33
N ARG A 25 10.60 11.12 -11.56
CA ARG A 25 10.52 10.86 -10.11
C ARG A 25 10.18 9.41 -9.79
N ILE A 26 9.26 8.82 -10.54
CA ILE A 26 8.93 7.39 -10.43
C ILE A 26 10.16 6.55 -10.78
N ALA A 27 10.85 6.85 -11.87
CA ALA A 27 12.06 6.16 -12.28
C ALA A 27 13.16 6.17 -11.20
N VAL A 28 13.43 7.33 -10.61
CA VAL A 28 14.40 7.49 -9.51
C VAL A 28 13.98 6.65 -8.30
N ARG A 29 12.71 6.67 -7.92
CA ARG A 29 12.20 5.88 -6.80
C ARG A 29 12.30 4.38 -7.06
N VAL A 30 11.97 3.94 -8.28
CA VAL A 30 12.13 2.53 -8.70
C VAL A 30 13.59 2.10 -8.59
N LEU A 31 14.52 2.88 -9.13
CA LEU A 31 15.96 2.58 -9.05
C LEU A 31 16.46 2.54 -7.60
N SER A 32 15.99 3.45 -6.74
CA SER A 32 16.34 3.45 -5.31
C SER A 32 15.87 2.15 -4.64
N VAL A 33 14.64 1.74 -4.87
CA VAL A 33 14.08 0.51 -4.28
C VAL A 33 14.77 -0.74 -4.82
N LEU A 34 15.10 -0.78 -6.11
CA LEU A 34 15.87 -1.88 -6.70
C LEU A 34 17.24 -2.00 -6.02
N ASN A 35 17.91 -0.88 -5.81
CA ASN A 35 19.19 -0.86 -5.12
C ASN A 35 19.08 -1.28 -3.64
N GLU A 36 18.06 -0.80 -2.92
CA GLU A 36 17.78 -1.17 -1.54
C GLU A 36 17.52 -2.67 -1.38
N LYS A 37 16.85 -3.28 -2.36
CA LYS A 37 16.50 -4.72 -2.36
C LYS A 37 17.59 -5.60 -3.01
N GLY A 38 18.59 -5.02 -3.62
CA GLY A 38 19.57 -5.76 -4.41
C GLY A 38 18.99 -6.44 -5.65
N MET A 39 17.87 -5.96 -6.16
CA MET A 39 17.13 -6.52 -7.28
C MET A 39 17.61 -5.91 -8.60
N GLN A 40 17.81 -6.75 -9.61
CA GLN A 40 18.19 -6.29 -10.94
C GLN A 40 16.96 -5.94 -11.78
N GLN A 41 17.17 -5.09 -12.81
CA GLN A 41 16.10 -4.72 -13.75
C GLN A 41 15.49 -5.93 -14.46
N LYS A 42 16.27 -6.96 -14.71
CA LYS A 42 15.80 -8.22 -15.31
C LYS A 42 14.83 -8.95 -14.40
N GLU A 43 15.14 -9.05 -13.11
CA GLU A 43 14.27 -9.66 -12.11
C GLU A 43 12.96 -8.89 -11.95
N LEU A 44 13.03 -7.56 -12.00
CA LEU A 44 11.82 -6.72 -12.01
C LEU A 44 10.97 -6.98 -13.25
N ALA A 45 11.58 -7.14 -14.42
CA ALA A 45 10.87 -7.44 -15.66
C ALA A 45 10.14 -8.79 -15.58
N GLU A 46 10.79 -9.80 -15.04
CA GLU A 46 10.19 -11.13 -14.80
C GLU A 46 9.02 -11.05 -13.82
N ALA A 47 9.19 -10.34 -12.70
CA ALA A 47 8.13 -10.19 -11.70
C ALA A 47 6.91 -9.38 -12.18
N MET A 48 7.12 -8.46 -13.12
CA MET A 48 6.05 -7.67 -13.73
C MET A 48 5.42 -8.34 -14.96
N ASP A 49 5.99 -9.44 -15.43
CA ASP A 49 5.61 -10.10 -16.70
C ASP A 49 5.70 -9.13 -17.89
N VAL A 50 6.82 -8.45 -17.99
CA VAL A 50 7.14 -7.51 -19.09
C VAL A 50 8.53 -7.77 -19.64
N SER A 51 8.84 -7.22 -20.82
CA SER A 51 10.18 -7.34 -21.39
C SER A 51 11.21 -6.50 -20.61
N PRO A 52 12.48 -6.95 -20.53
CA PRO A 52 13.56 -6.15 -19.92
C PRO A 52 13.74 -4.78 -20.58
N GLN A 53 13.44 -4.68 -21.87
CA GLN A 53 13.47 -3.41 -22.61
C GLN A 53 12.39 -2.43 -22.10
N GLN A 54 11.24 -2.93 -21.72
CA GLN A 54 10.16 -2.13 -21.12
C GLN A 54 10.62 -1.53 -19.78
N VAL A 55 11.20 -2.33 -18.91
CA VAL A 55 11.77 -1.87 -17.64
C VAL A 55 12.87 -0.85 -17.87
N SER A 56 13.78 -1.08 -18.82
CA SER A 56 14.81 -0.12 -19.19
C SER A 56 14.23 1.23 -19.63
N LYS A 57 13.13 1.25 -20.37
CA LYS A 57 12.43 2.50 -20.74
C LYS A 57 11.82 3.20 -19.53
N ILE A 58 11.24 2.44 -18.60
CA ILE A 58 10.64 2.96 -17.36
C ILE A 58 11.71 3.64 -16.51
N VAL A 59 12.85 2.99 -16.26
CA VAL A 59 13.91 3.52 -15.41
C VAL A 59 14.68 4.70 -16.04
N LYS A 60 14.58 4.89 -17.35
CA LYS A 60 15.07 6.09 -18.02
C LYS A 60 14.18 7.33 -17.83
N GLY A 61 12.97 7.15 -17.31
CA GLY A 61 12.06 8.25 -16.99
C GLY A 61 11.58 9.05 -18.20
N LYS A 62 11.56 8.45 -19.39
CA LYS A 62 11.14 9.08 -20.64
C LYS A 62 9.81 8.56 -21.18
N GLN A 63 9.25 7.57 -20.54
CA GLN A 63 8.02 6.91 -20.96
C GLN A 63 6.82 7.47 -20.21
N ASN A 64 5.71 7.66 -20.91
CA ASN A 64 4.44 7.92 -20.29
C ASN A 64 3.92 6.63 -19.66
N LEU A 65 3.84 6.59 -18.34
CA LEU A 65 3.42 5.43 -17.58
C LEU A 65 1.90 5.43 -17.42
N THR A 66 1.28 4.31 -17.71
CA THR A 66 -0.13 4.09 -17.41
C THR A 66 -0.31 3.80 -15.91
N LEU A 67 -1.50 4.07 -15.38
CA LEU A 67 -1.84 3.73 -13.99
C LEU A 67 -1.72 2.23 -13.73
N GLU A 68 -2.02 1.40 -14.73
CA GLU A 68 -1.82 -0.05 -14.65
C GLU A 68 -0.35 -0.41 -14.43
N THR A 69 0.56 0.19 -15.22
CA THR A 69 2.01 -0.02 -15.08
C THR A 69 2.51 0.42 -13.71
N ILE A 70 2.04 1.58 -13.24
CA ILE A 70 2.39 2.10 -11.91
C ILE A 70 1.89 1.15 -10.82
N SER A 71 0.66 0.66 -10.91
CA SER A 71 0.09 -0.28 -9.94
C SER A 71 0.85 -1.63 -9.91
N LYS A 72 1.27 -2.13 -11.07
CA LYS A 72 2.13 -3.33 -11.16
C LYS A 72 3.48 -3.10 -10.48
N LEU A 73 4.12 -1.96 -10.74
CA LEU A 73 5.38 -1.58 -10.09
C LEU A 73 5.21 -1.50 -8.56
N GLU A 74 4.17 -0.86 -8.08
CA GLU A 74 3.86 -0.74 -6.65
C GLU A 74 3.65 -2.11 -6.00
N SER A 75 2.94 -3.01 -6.67
CA SER A 75 2.67 -4.37 -6.17
C SER A 75 3.95 -5.20 -6.07
N VAL A 76 4.81 -5.15 -7.08
CA VAL A 76 6.05 -5.92 -7.12
C VAL A 76 7.10 -5.35 -6.15
N LEU A 77 7.24 -4.04 -6.09
CA LEU A 77 8.22 -3.38 -5.24
C LEU A 77 7.75 -3.21 -3.78
N GLY A 78 6.45 -3.30 -3.52
CA GLY A 78 5.87 -3.10 -2.19
C GLY A 78 5.97 -1.67 -1.69
N VAL A 79 6.04 -0.69 -2.58
CA VAL A 79 6.16 0.75 -2.27
C VAL A 79 5.13 1.56 -3.05
N LYS A 80 4.70 2.67 -2.50
CA LYS A 80 3.85 3.62 -3.24
C LYS A 80 4.71 4.53 -4.11
N LEU A 81 4.35 4.61 -5.38
CA LEU A 81 5.00 5.46 -6.39
C LEU A 81 4.13 6.65 -6.77
N PHE A 82 2.82 6.48 -6.69
CA PHE A 82 1.85 7.51 -7.04
C PHE A 82 0.72 7.53 -6.03
N GLU A 83 0.42 8.70 -5.50
CA GLU A 83 -0.67 8.88 -4.56
C GLU A 83 -1.55 10.04 -5.01
N VAL A 84 -2.85 9.79 -5.07
CA VAL A 84 -3.85 10.83 -5.31
C VAL A 84 -4.26 11.39 -3.94
N PRO A 85 -4.11 12.69 -3.70
CA PRO A 85 -4.55 13.27 -2.44
C PRO A 85 -6.08 13.13 -2.32
N VAL A 86 -6.51 12.41 -1.29
CA VAL A 86 -7.93 12.27 -0.97
C VAL A 86 -8.35 13.46 -0.11
N PRO A 87 -9.49 14.10 -0.38
CA PRO A 87 -9.97 15.18 0.48
C PRO A 87 -10.05 14.73 1.94
N GLN A 88 -9.44 15.50 2.84
CA GLN A 88 -9.36 15.17 4.27
C GLN A 88 -10.74 14.98 4.93
N PHE A 89 -11.77 15.55 4.33
CA PHE A 89 -13.14 15.42 4.77
C PHE A 89 -13.66 13.97 4.73
N GLU A 90 -13.40 13.25 3.65
CA GLU A 90 -13.85 11.86 3.49
C GLU A 90 -13.10 10.89 4.43
N MET A 91 -11.79 11.10 4.59
CA MET A 91 -10.98 10.28 5.50
C MET A 91 -11.40 10.41 6.96
N ASN A 92 -11.84 11.60 7.40
CA ASN A 92 -12.28 11.81 8.78
C ASN A 92 -13.61 11.13 9.10
N VAL A 93 -14.52 11.06 8.13
CA VAL A 93 -15.83 10.38 8.31
C VAL A 93 -15.63 8.88 8.46
N GLU A 94 -14.81 8.26 7.63
CA GLU A 94 -14.53 6.83 7.71
C GLU A 94 -13.78 6.45 8.99
N ARG A 95 -12.75 7.22 9.36
CA ARG A 95 -12.02 6.98 10.61
C ARG A 95 -12.92 7.10 11.85
N LYS A 96 -13.84 8.05 11.87
CA LYS A 96 -14.81 8.19 12.97
C LYS A 96 -15.78 7.00 13.03
N LYS A 97 -16.27 6.53 11.87
CA LYS A 97 -17.14 5.35 11.80
C LYS A 97 -16.42 4.08 12.27
N VAL A 98 -15.21 3.85 11.82
CA VAL A 98 -14.39 2.69 12.23
C VAL A 98 -14.08 2.73 13.72
N ARG A 99 -13.69 3.89 14.28
CA ARG A 99 -13.44 4.04 15.71
C ARG A 99 -14.70 3.83 16.56
N ALA A 100 -15.85 4.35 16.12
CA ALA A 100 -17.14 4.15 16.80
C ALA A 100 -17.55 2.67 16.81
N ASN A 101 -17.35 1.95 15.70
CA ASN A 101 -17.65 0.52 15.61
C ASN A 101 -16.70 -0.31 16.48
N LEU A 102 -15.39 -0.02 16.46
CA LEU A 102 -14.41 -0.70 17.30
C LEU A 102 -14.66 -0.49 18.80
N SER A 103 -15.08 0.70 19.22
CA SER A 103 -15.44 0.96 20.62
C SER A 103 -16.74 0.27 21.05
N LYS A 104 -17.71 0.12 20.15
CA LYS A 104 -18.92 -0.68 20.38
C LYS A 104 -18.61 -2.17 20.52
N GLU A 105 -17.77 -2.73 19.66
CA GLU A 105 -17.36 -4.13 19.73
C GLU A 105 -16.55 -4.43 20.99
N LYS A 106 -15.64 -3.54 21.38
CA LYS A 106 -14.90 -3.68 22.64
C LYS A 106 -15.80 -3.63 23.87
N SER A 107 -16.81 -2.77 23.90
CA SER A 107 -17.75 -2.70 25.01
C SER A 107 -18.66 -3.93 25.12
N THR A 108 -19.09 -4.49 23.98
CA THR A 108 -19.86 -5.74 23.94
C THR A 108 -19.02 -6.95 24.32
N SER A 109 -17.76 -7.04 23.89
CA SER A 109 -16.88 -8.15 24.25
C SER A 109 -16.48 -8.14 25.74
N VAL A 110 -16.35 -6.96 26.35
CA VAL A 110 -16.09 -6.82 27.80
C VAL A 110 -17.31 -7.20 28.62
N LYS A 111 -18.51 -6.86 28.20
CA LYS A 111 -19.74 -7.35 28.86
C LYS A 111 -19.87 -8.87 28.80
N SER A 112 -19.62 -9.48 27.65
CA SER A 112 -19.70 -10.93 27.50
C SER A 112 -18.67 -11.68 28.34
N ARG A 113 -17.47 -11.11 28.55
CA ARG A 113 -16.46 -11.67 29.43
C ARG A 113 -16.82 -11.58 30.91
N LYS A 114 -17.46 -10.49 31.36
CA LYS A 114 -17.99 -10.37 32.71
C LYS A 114 -19.11 -11.37 32.96
N ASP A 115 -20.03 -11.50 32.02
CA ASP A 115 -21.14 -12.46 32.12
C ASP A 115 -20.62 -13.91 32.16
N LEU A 116 -19.59 -14.24 31.36
CA LEU A 116 -18.96 -15.56 31.38
C LEU A 116 -18.20 -15.82 32.70
N SER A 117 -17.54 -14.81 33.29
CA SER A 117 -16.85 -14.98 34.56
C SER A 117 -17.82 -15.12 35.74
N GLU A 118 -18.94 -14.41 35.71
CA GLU A 118 -20.03 -14.56 36.70
C GLU A 118 -20.73 -15.90 36.55
N MET A 119 -21.01 -16.37 35.36
CA MET A 119 -21.55 -17.71 35.11
C MET A 119 -20.59 -18.81 35.57
N ASN A 120 -19.31 -18.68 35.34
CA ASN A 120 -18.29 -19.63 35.80
C ASN A 120 -18.14 -19.63 37.33
N MET A 121 -18.29 -18.49 37.98
CA MET A 121 -18.31 -18.43 39.45
C MET A 121 -19.56 -19.09 40.06
N GLN A 122 -20.72 -19.00 39.41
CA GLN A 122 -21.95 -19.67 39.86
C GLN A 122 -21.95 -21.18 39.62
N LEU A 123 -21.25 -21.63 38.54
CA LEU A 123 -21.11 -23.05 38.23
C LEU A 123 -20.01 -23.75 39.08
N TRP A 124 -19.11 -22.96 39.66
CA TRP A 124 -18.03 -23.46 40.52
C TRP A 124 -18.38 -23.30 42.02
N THR A 125 -19.57 -23.64 42.43
CA THR A 125 -19.82 -23.97 43.84
C THR A 125 -19.25 -25.35 44.08
N PRO A 126 -18.28 -25.51 45.01
CA PRO A 126 -17.84 -26.84 45.39
C PRO A 126 -19.07 -27.62 45.87
N SER A 127 -19.35 -28.71 45.19
CA SER A 127 -20.44 -29.56 45.58
C SER A 127 -20.19 -30.00 47.03
N GLN A 128 -21.10 -29.68 47.88
CA GLN A 128 -21.03 -30.12 49.31
C GLN A 128 -21.11 -31.63 49.46
N ASP A 129 -21.24 -32.36 48.37
CA ASP A 129 -21.23 -33.82 48.32
C ASP A 129 -19.87 -34.47 48.71
N GLU A 130 -18.79 -33.72 48.65
CA GLU A 130 -17.50 -34.21 49.15
C GLU A 130 -17.37 -34.21 50.66
N GLU A 131 -18.11 -33.33 51.37
CA GLU A 131 -18.13 -33.35 52.84
C GLU A 131 -19.01 -34.51 53.41
N LEU A 132 -19.93 -35.03 52.63
CA LEU A 132 -20.76 -36.15 53.05
C LEU A 132 -20.11 -37.53 52.81
N ALA A 133 -19.03 -37.58 52.05
CA ALA A 133 -18.27 -38.81 51.80
C ALA A 133 -17.15 -39.09 52.82
N ALA A 134 -16.98 -38.16 53.72
CA ALA A 134 -16.11 -38.37 54.89
C ALA A 134 -16.93 -38.82 56.07
#